data_fdad80b4aef51072a3b2ec6861b71962
#
_entry.id   fdad80b4aef51072a3b2ec6861b71962
#
_cell.length_a   1.000
_cell.length_b   1.000
_cell.length_c   1.000
_cell.angle_alpha   90.00
_cell.angle_beta   90.00
_cell.angle_gamma   90.00
#
_symmetry.space_group_name_H-M   'P 1'
#
loop_
_entity.id
_entity.type
_entity.pdbx_description
1 polymer ?
#
loop_
_entity_poly.entity_id
_entity_poly.type
_entity_poly.pdbx_seq_one_letter_code
_entity_poly.pdbx_strand_id
1 'polypeptide(L)'
;MINPFFKNKGPIKIDDILISANISNKYEYVETNILDIKDLVTASNTDITFFHSKKYEAVASITKAAYCLTTKQLSSILPKNCKPIEVDNVLISTAMITKIFYPDSVTDDFDPQTENIEKTILHKTVKHGQNVLVGKNVKIGLNSSIGHNSIIESNVI
;
A
#
# COMPACT_ATOMS: atom_id res chain seq x y z
N MET A 1 -5.55 11.01 -2.96
CA MET A 1 -5.93 10.25 -4.18
C MET A 1 -6.44 8.90 -3.70
N ILE A 2 -7.63 8.49 -4.14
CA ILE A 2 -8.20 7.18 -3.76
C ILE A 2 -7.47 6.12 -4.61
N ASN A 3 -6.92 5.08 -3.96
CA ASN A 3 -6.30 3.96 -4.66
C ASN A 3 -7.39 3.22 -5.47
N PRO A 4 -7.29 3.11 -6.80
CA PRO A 4 -8.32 2.47 -7.61
C PRO A 4 -8.29 0.93 -7.54
N PHE A 5 -7.18 0.35 -7.08
CA PHE A 5 -6.96 -1.10 -7.08
C PHE A 5 -7.29 -1.74 -5.74
N PHE A 6 -6.95 -1.09 -4.62
CA PHE A 6 -7.09 -1.67 -3.29
C PHE A 6 -7.94 -0.78 -2.39
N LYS A 7 -8.91 -1.39 -1.69
CA LYS A 7 -9.79 -0.68 -0.78
C LYS A 7 -9.18 -0.62 0.62
N ASN A 8 -8.84 0.59 1.07
CA ASN A 8 -8.42 0.84 2.44
C ASN A 8 -9.56 0.55 3.42
N LYS A 9 -9.29 -0.21 4.50
CA LYS A 9 -10.24 -0.56 5.57
C LYS A 9 -10.17 0.38 6.78
N GLY A 10 -9.24 1.36 6.78
CA GLY A 10 -9.17 2.36 7.84
C GLY A 10 -10.42 3.24 7.94
N PRO A 11 -10.63 3.92 9.07
CA PRO A 11 -9.72 4.00 10.22
C PRO A 11 -9.75 2.75 11.12
N ILE A 12 -8.60 2.38 11.70
CA ILE A 12 -8.45 1.24 12.62
C ILE A 12 -7.72 1.72 13.88
N LYS A 13 -8.13 1.26 15.06
CA LYS A 13 -7.46 1.60 16.31
C LYS A 13 -6.04 1.05 16.33
N ILE A 14 -5.09 1.82 16.86
CA ILE A 14 -3.67 1.39 16.91
C ILE A 14 -3.50 0.07 17.67
N ASP A 15 -4.23 -0.14 18.75
CA ASP A 15 -4.15 -1.38 19.54
C ASP A 15 -4.63 -2.59 18.74
N ASP A 16 -5.71 -2.45 17.96
CA ASP A 16 -6.22 -3.51 17.08
C ASP A 16 -5.21 -3.85 15.97
N ILE A 17 -4.53 -2.84 15.44
CA ILE A 17 -3.46 -3.01 14.45
C ILE A 17 -2.31 -3.84 15.04
N LEU A 18 -1.83 -3.46 16.24
CA LEU A 18 -0.71 -4.14 16.89
C LEU A 18 -1.05 -5.58 17.27
N ILE A 19 -2.23 -5.81 17.82
CA ILE A 19 -2.72 -7.16 18.15
C ILE A 19 -2.80 -8.01 16.89
N SER A 20 -3.43 -7.51 15.82
CA SER A 20 -3.61 -8.24 14.56
C SER A 20 -2.29 -8.50 13.83
N ALA A 21 -1.29 -7.63 13.99
CA ALA A 21 0.06 -7.81 13.46
C ALA A 21 0.97 -8.65 14.37
N ASN A 22 0.46 -9.16 15.50
CA ASN A 22 1.21 -9.90 16.51
C ASN A 22 2.45 -9.14 17.02
N ILE A 23 2.30 -7.81 17.18
CA ILE A 23 3.35 -6.93 17.71
C ILE A 23 3.09 -6.72 19.20
N SER A 24 4.07 -7.09 20.04
CA SER A 24 3.99 -6.91 21.49
C SER A 24 3.90 -5.43 21.83
N ASN A 25 2.82 -5.05 22.48
CA ASN A 25 2.62 -3.69 22.96
C ASN A 25 3.44 -3.47 24.25
N LYS A 26 4.58 -2.77 24.14
CA LYS A 26 5.42 -2.39 25.28
C LYS A 26 5.08 -1.00 25.84
N TYR A 27 4.22 -0.25 25.18
CA TYR A 27 3.86 1.11 25.53
C TYR A 27 2.34 1.26 25.56
N GLU A 28 1.82 2.02 26.53
CA GLU A 28 0.45 2.49 26.47
C GLU A 28 0.32 3.50 25.32
N TYR A 29 -0.26 3.05 24.23
CA TYR A 29 -0.63 3.96 23.14
C TYR A 29 -1.95 4.64 23.52
N VAL A 30 -2.01 5.95 23.27
CA VAL A 30 -3.27 6.67 23.36
C VAL A 30 -4.23 6.08 22.33
N GLU A 31 -5.48 5.81 22.70
CA GLU A 31 -6.52 5.37 21.76
C GLU A 31 -6.56 6.31 20.55
N THR A 32 -5.92 5.90 19.48
CA THR A 32 -5.79 6.69 18.27
C THR A 32 -6.24 5.85 17.08
N ASN A 33 -7.12 6.41 16.27
CA ASN A 33 -7.52 5.81 15.01
C ASN A 33 -6.48 6.15 13.94
N ILE A 34 -5.95 5.14 13.29
CA ILE A 34 -5.00 5.25 12.18
C ILE A 34 -5.76 5.10 10.87
N LEU A 35 -5.58 6.05 9.97
CA LEU A 35 -6.28 6.07 8.69
C LEU A 35 -5.60 5.19 7.65
N ASP A 36 -4.26 5.13 7.68
CA ASP A 36 -3.51 4.42 6.63
C ASP A 36 -2.08 4.08 7.08
N ILE A 37 -1.42 3.22 6.29
CA ILE A 37 0.02 3.02 6.33
C ILE A 37 0.64 3.68 5.09
N LYS A 38 1.64 4.56 5.30
CA LYS A 38 2.26 5.34 4.23
C LYS A 38 3.77 5.41 4.37
N ASP A 39 4.44 5.85 3.32
CA ASP A 39 5.87 6.14 3.36
C ASP A 39 6.19 7.34 4.27
N LEU A 40 7.49 7.52 4.60
CA LEU A 40 7.97 8.57 5.51
C LEU A 40 7.64 10.00 5.05
N VAL A 41 7.51 10.24 3.74
CA VAL A 41 7.29 11.58 3.16
C VAL A 41 5.82 11.96 3.16
N THR A 42 4.96 11.01 2.80
CA THR A 42 3.54 11.26 2.57
C THR A 42 2.67 11.02 3.82
N ALA A 43 3.23 10.36 4.84
CA ALA A 43 2.52 10.09 6.08
C ALA A 43 2.19 11.39 6.86
N SER A 44 1.01 11.43 7.44
CA SER A 44 0.47 12.50 8.28
C SER A 44 0.32 12.07 9.75
N ASN A 45 -0.14 12.95 10.60
CA ASN A 45 -0.39 12.70 12.03
C ASN A 45 -1.56 11.73 12.31
N THR A 46 -2.16 11.17 11.27
CA THR A 46 -3.19 10.13 11.36
C THR A 46 -2.74 8.81 10.74
N ASP A 47 -1.50 8.74 10.30
CA ASP A 47 -0.97 7.59 9.58
C ASP A 47 0.14 6.88 10.38
N ILE A 48 0.35 5.61 10.07
CA ILE A 48 1.53 4.85 10.49
C ILE A 48 2.53 4.81 9.33
N THR A 49 3.82 4.87 9.64
CA THR A 49 4.92 4.75 8.67
C THR A 49 5.93 3.70 9.11
N PHE A 50 7.00 3.52 8.34
CA PHE A 50 8.07 2.56 8.65
C PHE A 50 9.46 3.12 8.30
N PHE A 51 10.44 2.81 9.17
CA PHE A 51 11.83 3.23 9.04
C PHE A 51 12.77 2.07 9.36
N HIS A 52 13.29 1.43 8.31
CA HIS A 52 14.06 0.18 8.42
C HIS A 52 15.56 0.33 8.13
N SER A 53 16.01 1.48 7.62
CA SER A 53 17.40 1.68 7.20
C SER A 53 17.87 3.10 7.44
N LYS A 54 19.07 3.24 8.00
CA LYS A 54 19.73 4.53 8.24
C LYS A 54 19.87 5.40 6.97
N LYS A 55 19.84 4.77 5.80
CA LYS A 55 19.83 5.49 4.51
C LYS A 55 18.71 6.53 4.42
N TYR A 56 17.61 6.34 5.13
CA TYR A 56 16.42 7.20 5.12
C TYR A 56 16.36 8.14 6.34
N GLU A 57 17.45 8.30 7.08
CA GLU A 57 17.54 9.10 8.32
C GLU A 57 17.05 10.54 8.12
N ALA A 58 17.48 11.21 7.05
CA ALA A 58 17.10 12.59 6.77
C ALA A 58 15.58 12.77 6.63
N VAL A 59 14.91 11.81 6.00
CA VAL A 59 13.45 11.86 5.82
C VAL A 59 12.72 11.41 7.08
N ALA A 60 13.25 10.40 7.76
CA ALA A 60 12.67 9.88 9.00
C ALA A 60 12.67 10.94 10.12
N SER A 61 13.72 11.76 10.22
CA SER A 61 13.85 12.82 11.25
C SER A 61 12.81 13.94 11.12
N ILE A 62 12.16 14.08 9.97
CA ILE A 62 11.15 15.13 9.70
C ILE A 62 9.77 14.59 9.37
N THR A 63 9.56 13.29 9.50
CA THR A 63 8.24 12.67 9.21
C THR A 63 7.14 13.28 10.07
N LYS A 64 5.94 13.36 9.53
CA LYS A 64 4.73 13.84 10.21
C LYS A 64 3.84 12.70 10.70
N ALA A 65 4.26 11.45 10.53
CA ALA A 65 3.49 10.28 10.95
C ALA A 65 3.19 10.28 12.45
N ALA A 66 2.05 9.75 12.84
CA ALA A 66 1.71 9.54 14.25
C ALA A 66 2.58 8.46 14.89
N TYR A 67 2.80 7.38 14.15
CA TYR A 67 3.57 6.21 14.59
C TYR A 67 4.53 5.75 13.49
N CYS A 68 5.65 5.16 13.90
CA CYS A 68 6.64 4.61 12.97
C CYS A 68 7.13 3.24 13.43
N LEU A 69 6.95 2.23 12.58
CA LEU A 69 7.59 0.92 12.75
C LEU A 69 9.09 1.08 12.55
N THR A 70 9.88 0.72 13.55
CA THR A 70 11.34 0.89 13.48
C THR A 70 12.05 -0.10 14.40
N THR A 71 13.37 -0.16 14.31
CA THR A 71 14.20 -0.91 15.27
C THR A 71 14.55 -0.02 16.46
N LYS A 72 14.89 -0.64 17.60
CA LYS A 72 15.37 0.07 18.79
C LYS A 72 16.56 1.00 18.48
N GLN A 73 17.44 0.61 17.55
CA GLN A 73 18.62 1.41 17.18
C GLN A 73 18.27 2.68 16.40
N LEU A 74 17.19 2.65 15.64
CA LEU A 74 16.79 3.76 14.77
C LEU A 74 15.71 4.65 15.41
N SER A 75 15.08 4.19 16.50
CA SER A 75 13.96 4.90 17.13
C SER A 75 14.32 6.33 17.62
N SER A 76 15.57 6.54 18.05
CA SER A 76 16.06 7.85 18.52
C SER A 76 16.17 8.92 17.41
N ILE A 77 16.10 8.53 16.12
CA ILE A 77 16.18 9.44 14.98
C ILE A 77 14.82 10.11 14.73
N LEU A 78 13.74 9.48 15.15
CA LEU A 78 12.38 9.96 14.89
C LEU A 78 12.09 11.28 15.63
N PRO A 79 11.29 12.18 15.04
CA PRO A 79 10.91 13.41 15.68
C PRO A 79 9.97 13.13 16.88
N LYS A 80 9.93 14.04 17.85
CA LYS A 80 9.16 13.88 19.11
C LYS A 80 7.66 13.64 18.91
N ASN A 81 7.10 14.10 17.81
CA ASN A 81 5.68 13.92 17.46
C ASN A 81 5.38 12.55 16.84
N CYS A 82 6.37 11.78 16.44
CA CYS A 82 6.22 10.45 15.85
C CYS A 82 6.62 9.39 16.90
N LYS A 83 5.64 8.61 17.35
CA LYS A 83 5.89 7.56 18.35
C LYS A 83 6.50 6.31 17.70
N PRO A 84 7.66 5.82 18.18
CA PRO A 84 8.25 4.59 17.66
C PRO A 84 7.43 3.36 18.10
N ILE A 85 7.26 2.42 17.18
CA ILE A 85 6.82 1.05 17.44
C ILE A 85 8.03 0.16 17.17
N GLU A 86 8.70 -0.27 18.23
CA GLU A 86 9.93 -1.05 18.11
C GLU A 86 9.61 -2.50 17.77
N VAL A 87 10.17 -2.99 16.66
CA VAL A 87 10.00 -4.35 16.15
C VAL A 87 11.33 -4.94 15.73
N ASP A 88 11.43 -6.27 15.75
CA ASP A 88 12.66 -6.97 15.34
C ASP A 88 12.86 -6.94 13.81
N ASN A 89 11.77 -7.05 13.05
CA ASN A 89 11.81 -6.99 11.59
C ASN A 89 10.76 -6.00 11.06
N VAL A 90 11.25 -4.81 10.71
CA VAL A 90 10.39 -3.71 10.24
C VAL A 90 9.63 -4.07 8.97
N LEU A 91 10.28 -4.74 8.01
CA LEU A 91 9.65 -5.05 6.73
C LEU A 91 8.54 -6.09 6.86
N ILE A 92 8.75 -7.14 7.68
CA ILE A 92 7.71 -8.13 7.96
C ILE A 92 6.52 -7.47 8.69
N SER A 93 6.79 -6.67 9.73
CA SER A 93 5.74 -5.96 10.45
C SER A 93 4.98 -4.99 9.55
N THR A 94 5.68 -4.29 8.63
CA THR A 94 5.06 -3.43 7.63
C THR A 94 4.13 -4.22 6.72
N ALA A 95 4.55 -5.38 6.22
CA ALA A 95 3.72 -6.24 5.37
C ALA A 95 2.46 -6.73 6.11
N MET A 96 2.59 -7.14 7.39
CA MET A 96 1.46 -7.56 8.21
C MET A 96 0.45 -6.42 8.40
N ILE A 97 0.91 -5.21 8.73
CA ILE A 97 0.04 -4.04 8.90
C ILE A 97 -0.58 -3.62 7.57
N THR A 98 0.18 -3.64 6.47
CA THR A 98 -0.37 -3.35 5.14
C THR A 98 -1.52 -4.29 4.79
N LYS A 99 -1.40 -5.58 5.12
CA LYS A 99 -2.49 -6.55 4.90
C LYS A 99 -3.75 -6.23 5.72
N ILE A 100 -3.62 -5.60 6.90
CA ILE A 100 -4.77 -5.19 7.72
C ILE A 100 -5.53 -4.06 7.03
N PHE A 101 -4.80 -3.05 6.50
CA PHE A 101 -5.41 -1.93 5.79
C PHE A 101 -5.92 -2.32 4.39
N TYR A 102 -5.21 -3.23 3.72
CA TYR A 102 -5.46 -3.63 2.33
C TYR A 102 -5.50 -5.16 2.20
N PRO A 103 -6.51 -5.84 2.77
CA PRO A 103 -6.57 -7.30 2.76
C PRO A 103 -6.59 -7.88 1.34
N ASP A 104 -7.17 -7.15 0.41
CA ASP A 104 -7.32 -7.57 -0.99
C ASP A 104 -6.00 -7.42 -1.80
N SER A 105 -4.93 -6.84 -1.22
CA SER A 105 -3.65 -6.63 -1.91
C SER A 105 -2.75 -7.87 -1.98
N VAL A 106 -3.12 -8.96 -1.33
CA VAL A 106 -2.34 -10.21 -1.23
C VAL A 106 -3.08 -11.39 -1.87
N THR A 107 -4.15 -11.14 -2.61
CA THR A 107 -4.89 -12.19 -3.31
C THR A 107 -4.29 -12.36 -4.70
N ASP A 108 -4.11 -13.63 -5.11
CA ASP A 108 -3.80 -14.03 -6.49
C ASP A 108 -5.09 -14.39 -7.24
N ASP A 109 -6.21 -13.82 -6.83
CA ASP A 109 -7.49 -14.07 -7.47
C ASP A 109 -7.53 -13.43 -8.85
N PHE A 110 -8.09 -14.17 -9.81
CA PHE A 110 -8.31 -13.66 -11.15
C PHE A 110 -9.38 -12.57 -11.15
N ASP A 111 -9.19 -11.53 -11.94
CA ASP A 111 -10.23 -10.54 -12.18
C ASP A 111 -11.38 -11.19 -13.01
N PRO A 112 -12.56 -11.45 -12.38
CA PRO A 112 -13.68 -12.09 -13.07
C PRO A 112 -14.35 -11.18 -14.10
N GLN A 113 -13.93 -9.92 -14.20
CA GLN A 113 -14.51 -8.91 -15.08
C GLN A 113 -13.72 -8.71 -16.37
N THR A 114 -12.68 -9.56 -16.59
CA THR A 114 -11.93 -9.52 -17.85
C THR A 114 -12.72 -10.16 -19.00
N GLU A 115 -12.66 -9.52 -20.15
CA GLU A 115 -13.24 -10.01 -21.40
C GLU A 115 -12.21 -9.94 -22.52
N ASN A 116 -12.46 -10.65 -23.63
CA ASN A 116 -11.61 -10.56 -24.82
C ASN A 116 -11.53 -9.12 -25.32
N ILE A 117 -10.32 -8.66 -25.65
CA ILE A 117 -10.04 -7.29 -26.12
C ILE A 117 -10.89 -6.89 -27.35
N GLU A 118 -11.31 -7.85 -28.16
CA GLU A 118 -12.17 -7.60 -29.34
C GLU A 118 -13.53 -7.00 -28.98
N LYS A 119 -13.96 -7.14 -27.70
CA LYS A 119 -15.18 -6.51 -27.18
C LYS A 119 -14.94 -5.08 -26.69
N THR A 120 -13.69 -4.64 -26.63
CA THR A 120 -13.32 -3.33 -26.10
C THR A 120 -13.20 -2.33 -27.26
N ILE A 121 -13.80 -1.13 -27.09
CA ILE A 121 -13.65 -0.06 -28.08
C ILE A 121 -12.25 0.53 -27.95
N LEU A 122 -11.41 0.28 -28.93
CA LEU A 122 -10.03 0.74 -29.01
C LEU A 122 -9.87 1.85 -30.05
N HIS A 123 -8.91 2.75 -29.82
CA HIS A 123 -8.49 3.68 -30.85
C HIS A 123 -7.77 2.90 -31.97
N LYS A 124 -7.97 3.32 -33.23
CA LYS A 124 -7.41 2.67 -34.45
C LYS A 124 -5.88 2.53 -34.48
N THR A 125 -5.17 3.28 -33.65
CA THR A 125 -3.70 3.22 -33.55
C THR A 125 -3.21 2.17 -32.55
N VAL A 126 -4.11 1.58 -31.75
CA VAL A 126 -3.75 0.51 -30.81
C VAL A 126 -3.58 -0.80 -31.58
N LYS A 127 -2.48 -1.50 -31.30
CA LYS A 127 -2.20 -2.83 -31.85
C LYS A 127 -2.25 -3.84 -30.71
N HIS A 128 -2.84 -5.00 -30.95
CA HIS A 128 -2.84 -6.08 -29.98
C HIS A 128 -2.60 -7.44 -30.63
N GLY A 129 -2.08 -8.37 -29.84
CA GLY A 129 -1.90 -9.77 -30.20
C GLY A 129 -3.17 -10.59 -30.02
N GLN A 130 -3.02 -11.90 -30.05
CA GLN A 130 -4.07 -12.88 -29.80
C GLN A 130 -4.22 -13.16 -28.30
N ASN A 131 -5.41 -13.61 -27.88
CA ASN A 131 -5.71 -14.00 -26.50
C ASN A 131 -5.42 -12.88 -25.47
N VAL A 132 -5.77 -11.64 -25.80
CA VAL A 132 -5.68 -10.52 -24.86
C VAL A 132 -6.98 -10.38 -24.11
N LEU A 133 -6.92 -10.32 -22.77
CA LEU A 133 -8.05 -10.07 -21.89
C LEU A 133 -7.94 -8.66 -21.31
N VAL A 134 -9.07 -7.98 -21.20
CA VAL A 134 -9.15 -6.60 -20.70
C VAL A 134 -10.29 -6.50 -19.67
N GLY A 135 -9.97 -5.99 -18.50
CA GLY A 135 -10.92 -5.75 -17.42
C GLY A 135 -11.76 -4.49 -17.60
N LYS A 136 -12.67 -4.24 -16.67
CA LYS A 136 -13.52 -3.05 -16.68
C LYS A 136 -12.74 -1.77 -16.39
N ASN A 137 -13.21 -0.66 -16.95
CA ASN A 137 -12.66 0.68 -16.73
C ASN A 137 -11.18 0.83 -17.15
N VAL A 138 -10.67 -0.05 -18.02
CA VAL A 138 -9.32 0.05 -18.57
C VAL A 138 -9.27 1.17 -19.60
N LYS A 139 -8.21 1.98 -19.56
CA LYS A 139 -7.95 3.02 -20.55
C LYS A 139 -6.63 2.73 -21.25
N ILE A 140 -6.72 2.46 -22.54
CA ILE A 140 -5.54 2.17 -23.38
C ILE A 140 -5.21 3.42 -24.21
N GLY A 141 -4.00 3.93 -24.03
CA GLY A 141 -3.53 5.14 -24.71
C GLY A 141 -3.32 4.95 -26.22
N LEU A 142 -3.20 6.06 -26.94
CA LEU A 142 -2.90 6.05 -28.37
C LEU A 142 -1.55 5.38 -28.64
N ASN A 143 -1.46 4.68 -29.78
CA ASN A 143 -0.24 3.99 -30.25
C ASN A 143 0.28 2.88 -29.31
N SER A 144 -0.54 2.42 -28.34
CA SER A 144 -0.19 1.28 -27.50
C SER A 144 -0.04 0.00 -28.33
N SER A 145 0.90 -0.86 -27.90
CA SER A 145 1.07 -2.20 -28.47
C SER A 145 1.01 -3.23 -27.35
N ILE A 146 0.09 -4.17 -27.45
CA ILE A 146 -0.20 -5.19 -26.43
C ILE A 146 0.17 -6.56 -27.01
N GLY A 147 1.02 -7.31 -26.32
CA GLY A 147 1.49 -8.61 -26.76
C GLY A 147 0.41 -9.70 -26.72
N HIS A 148 0.72 -10.86 -27.32
CA HIS A 148 -0.12 -12.05 -27.20
C HIS A 148 -0.23 -12.52 -25.75
N ASN A 149 -1.38 -13.10 -25.37
CA ASN A 149 -1.64 -13.67 -24.05
C ASN A 149 -1.47 -12.67 -22.89
N SER A 150 -1.70 -11.39 -23.13
CA SER A 150 -1.68 -10.35 -22.08
C SER A 150 -3.02 -10.30 -21.36
N ILE A 151 -2.96 -10.06 -20.05
CA ILE A 151 -4.14 -9.77 -19.24
C ILE A 151 -3.95 -8.36 -18.65
N ILE A 152 -4.92 -7.50 -18.88
CA ILE A 152 -4.97 -6.14 -18.32
C ILE A 152 -6.18 -6.11 -17.40
N GLU A 153 -5.93 -6.11 -16.11
CA GLU A 153 -6.99 -6.16 -15.10
C GLU A 153 -7.78 -4.85 -15.00
N SER A 154 -8.93 -4.88 -14.33
CA SER A 154 -9.83 -3.73 -14.20
C SER A 154 -9.15 -2.51 -13.56
N ASN A 155 -9.56 -1.31 -14.00
CA ASN A 155 -9.10 0.00 -13.52
C ASN A 155 -7.66 0.38 -13.89
N VAL A 156 -6.99 -0.35 -14.78
CA VAL A 156 -5.66 0.02 -15.33
C VAL A 156 -5.79 1.19 -16.31
N ILE A 157 -4.87 2.15 -16.21
CA ILE A 157 -4.78 3.33 -17.10
C ILE A 157 -3.40 3.40 -17.73
#